data_5532030e72bdfe7386f535301ca7ef3c
#
_entry.id   5532030e72bdfe7386f535301ca7ef3c
#
_cell.length_a   1.000
_cell.length_b   1.000
_cell.length_c   1.000
_cell.angle_alpha   90.00
_cell.angle_beta   90.00
_cell.angle_gamma   90.00
#
_symmetry.space_group_name_H-M   'P 1'
#
loop_
_entity.id
_entity.type
_entity.pdbx_description
1 polymer ?
#
loop_
_entity_poly.entity_id
_entity_poly.type
_entity_poly.pdbx_seq_one_letter_code
_entity_poly.pdbx_strand_id
1 'polypeptide(L)'
;MTNNLFKGYRASDNQINWIYNFIEERSTDGSYLKDGKQYEQPKSLTCEKIMQELTYNTFYKGMQNASMAQASLIIGYLQDSHYQKAVKLFKQLNIIL
;
A
#
# COMPACT_ATOMS: atom_id res chain seq x y z
N MET A 1 6.59 -29.20 -7.03
CA MET A 1 6.17 -28.46 -7.08
C MET A 1 6.47 -27.17 -7.42
N THR A 2 6.82 -26.96 -8.54
CA THR A 2 7.19 -25.67 -9.02
C THR A 2 6.11 -24.70 -8.88
N ASN A 3 4.88 -25.14 -8.90
CA ASN A 3 3.82 -24.20 -8.71
C ASN A 3 3.89 -23.48 -7.42
N ASN A 4 4.43 -24.12 -6.43
CA ASN A 4 4.51 -23.49 -5.13
C ASN A 4 5.51 -22.37 -5.08
N LEU A 5 6.44 -22.33 -6.00
CA LEU A 5 7.36 -21.23 -6.06
C LEU A 5 6.64 -19.92 -6.32
N PHE A 6 5.57 -19.98 -7.12
CA PHE A 6 4.83 -18.76 -7.41
C PHE A 6 3.67 -18.57 -6.47
N LYS A 7 2.96 -19.64 -6.16
CA LYS A 7 1.78 -19.53 -5.30
C LYS A 7 2.15 -19.30 -3.86
N GLY A 8 3.26 -19.88 -3.45
CA GLY A 8 3.66 -19.83 -2.06
C GLY A 8 4.38 -18.56 -1.67
N TYR A 9 4.82 -17.77 -2.66
CA TYR A 9 5.53 -16.57 -2.34
C TYR A 9 4.56 -15.49 -1.92
N ARG A 10 4.56 -15.25 -0.64
CA ARG A 10 3.71 -14.22 -0.06
C ARG A 10 4.44 -12.90 -0.07
N ALA A 11 3.67 -11.82 0.06
CA ALA A 11 4.24 -10.50 0.19
C ALA A 11 5.30 -10.51 1.28
N SER A 12 6.44 -9.89 1.00
CA SER A 12 7.53 -9.81 1.97
C SER A 12 7.22 -8.74 3.01
N ASP A 13 7.88 -8.84 4.16
CA ASP A 13 7.75 -7.82 5.19
C ASP A 13 8.15 -6.44 4.66
N ASN A 14 9.19 -6.39 3.83
CA ASN A 14 9.62 -5.13 3.24
C ASN A 14 8.53 -4.53 2.35
N GLN A 15 7.87 -5.35 1.55
CA GLN A 15 6.77 -4.88 0.71
C GLN A 15 5.60 -4.38 1.57
N ILE A 16 5.24 -5.15 2.58
CA ILE A 16 4.12 -4.81 3.45
C ILE A 16 4.40 -3.49 4.18
N ASN A 17 5.60 -3.37 4.74
CA ASN A 17 5.98 -2.17 5.46
C ASN A 17 6.07 -0.96 4.54
N TRP A 18 6.57 -1.14 3.34
CA TRP A 18 6.65 -0.05 2.38
C TRP A 18 5.25 0.48 2.04
N ILE A 19 4.32 -0.44 1.79
CA ILE A 19 2.95 -0.08 1.44
C ILE A 19 2.29 0.67 2.61
N TYR A 20 2.41 0.13 3.80
CA TYR A 20 1.79 0.74 4.97
C TYR A 20 2.35 2.14 5.22
N ASN A 21 3.67 2.26 5.20
CA ASN A 21 4.33 3.55 5.44
C ASN A 21 3.96 4.57 4.37
N PHE A 22 3.85 4.15 3.12
CA PHE A 22 3.44 5.05 2.04
C PHE A 22 2.03 5.57 2.28
N ILE A 23 1.09 4.69 2.60
CA ILE A 23 -0.30 5.10 2.82
C ILE A 23 -0.39 6.01 4.05
N GLU A 24 0.32 5.66 5.11
CA GLU A 24 0.34 6.47 6.32
C GLU A 24 0.87 7.87 6.03
N GLU A 25 1.98 7.95 5.31
CA GLU A 25 2.59 9.22 4.96
C GLU A 25 1.67 10.07 4.10
N ARG A 26 1.02 9.44 3.11
CA ARG A 26 0.13 10.14 2.20
C ARG A 26 -1.23 10.46 2.83
N SER A 27 -1.51 9.94 4.00
CA SER A 27 -2.76 10.22 4.71
C SER A 27 -2.73 11.53 5.47
N THR A 28 -1.58 12.21 5.51
CA THR A 28 -1.43 13.50 6.17
C THR A 28 -0.80 14.50 5.20
N ASP A 29 -0.97 15.78 5.50
CA ASP A 29 -0.33 16.83 4.72
C ASP A 29 1.17 16.78 4.95
N GLY A 30 1.95 17.04 3.91
CA GLY A 30 3.39 17.01 3.98
C GLY A 30 4.02 17.93 2.96
N SER A 31 5.32 17.81 2.81
CA SER A 31 6.06 18.56 1.81
C SER A 31 7.23 17.71 1.33
N TYR A 32 7.76 18.07 0.17
CA TYR A 32 8.93 17.41 -0.39
C TYR A 32 9.82 18.42 -1.10
N LEU A 33 11.09 18.05 -1.23
CA LEU A 33 12.05 18.88 -1.93
C LEU A 33 12.28 18.33 -3.33
N LYS A 34 12.32 19.25 -4.30
CA LYS A 34 12.65 18.91 -5.66
C LYS A 34 13.39 20.07 -6.28
N ASP A 35 14.57 19.80 -6.82
CA ASP A 35 15.42 20.83 -7.44
C ASP A 35 15.68 22.03 -6.53
N GLY A 36 15.88 21.75 -5.24
CA GLY A 36 16.17 22.79 -4.26
C GLY A 36 14.97 23.60 -3.81
N LYS A 37 13.77 23.26 -4.29
CA LYS A 37 12.54 23.96 -3.90
C LYS A 37 11.66 23.04 -3.09
N GLN A 38 10.96 23.63 -2.11
CA GLN A 38 10.02 22.89 -1.29
C GLN A 38 8.62 23.02 -1.88
N TYR A 39 7.98 21.89 -2.06
CA TYR A 39 6.62 21.82 -2.57
C TYR A 39 5.73 21.22 -1.51
N GLU A 40 4.51 21.73 -1.40
CA GLU A 40 3.54 21.17 -0.49
C GLU A 40 2.90 19.94 -1.14
N GLN A 41 2.63 18.93 -0.31
CA GLN A 41 1.95 17.73 -0.76
C GLN A 41 0.74 17.53 0.12
N PRO A 42 -0.45 17.93 -0.35
CA PRO A 42 -1.65 17.76 0.45
C PRO A 42 -1.97 16.27 0.61
N LYS A 43 -2.63 15.94 1.70
CA LYS A 43 -2.97 14.56 1.99
C LYS A 43 -3.87 13.98 0.90
N SER A 44 -3.78 12.69 0.71
CA SER A 44 -4.70 11.95 -0.14
C SER A 44 -5.90 11.55 0.70
N LEU A 45 -7.09 11.99 0.31
CA LEU A 45 -8.31 11.60 1.02
C LEU A 45 -8.53 10.10 0.97
N THR A 46 -8.13 9.46 -0.13
CA THR A 46 -8.23 8.01 -0.26
C THR A 46 -7.32 7.32 0.76
N CYS A 47 -6.07 7.77 0.87
CA CYS A 47 -5.14 7.19 1.84
C CYS A 47 -5.61 7.44 3.28
N GLU A 48 -6.13 8.63 3.56
CA GLU A 48 -6.67 8.94 4.87
C GLU A 48 -7.81 7.97 5.22
N LYS A 49 -8.69 7.73 4.28
CA LYS A 49 -9.82 6.84 4.50
C LYS A 49 -9.35 5.40 4.75
N ILE A 50 -8.35 4.95 4.02
CA ILE A 50 -7.77 3.62 4.25
C ILE A 50 -7.21 3.53 5.66
N MET A 51 -6.47 4.55 6.08
CA MET A 51 -5.85 4.54 7.42
C MET A 51 -6.88 4.56 8.55
N GLN A 52 -8.05 5.13 8.30
CA GLN A 52 -9.12 5.12 9.29
C GLN A 52 -9.69 3.74 9.54
N GLU A 53 -9.55 2.85 8.57
CA GLU A 53 -10.09 1.49 8.67
C GLU A 53 -9.08 0.46 9.13
N LEU A 54 -7.81 0.84 9.28
CA LEU A 54 -6.74 -0.11 9.52
C LEU A 54 -5.93 0.22 10.76
N THR A 55 -5.44 -0.84 11.40
CA THR A 55 -4.28 -0.74 12.28
C THR A 55 -3.15 -1.45 11.55
N TYR A 56 -1.92 -1.25 11.99
CA TYR A 56 -0.80 -1.94 11.38
C TYR A 56 -0.98 -3.46 11.46
N ASN A 57 -1.46 -3.96 12.60
CA ASN A 57 -1.62 -5.41 12.78
C ASN A 57 -2.66 -6.00 11.83
N THR A 58 -3.79 -5.34 11.66
CA THR A 58 -4.82 -5.84 10.73
C THR A 58 -4.34 -5.76 9.30
N PHE A 59 -3.59 -4.71 8.97
CA PHE A 59 -3.02 -4.56 7.63
C PHE A 59 -1.99 -5.67 7.37
N TYR A 60 -1.09 -5.89 8.31
CA TYR A 60 -0.05 -6.89 8.16
C TYR A 60 -0.65 -8.29 7.98
N LYS A 61 -1.63 -8.63 8.80
CA LYS A 61 -2.30 -9.92 8.69
C LYS A 61 -3.02 -10.07 7.35
N GLY A 62 -3.68 -9.04 6.90
CA GLY A 62 -4.37 -9.07 5.61
C GLY A 62 -3.40 -9.25 4.46
N MET A 63 -2.29 -8.53 4.51
CA MET A 63 -1.29 -8.61 3.45
C MET A 63 -0.56 -9.95 3.40
N GLN A 64 -0.60 -10.71 4.49
CA GLN A 64 -0.03 -12.06 4.46
C GLN A 64 -0.81 -12.99 3.53
N ASN A 65 -2.01 -12.61 3.12
CA ASN A 65 -2.78 -13.36 2.15
C ASN A 65 -2.49 -12.93 0.72
N ALA A 66 -1.69 -11.89 0.55
CA ALA A 66 -1.31 -11.40 -0.77
C ALA A 66 -0.04 -12.09 -1.24
N SER A 67 0.08 -12.28 -2.55
CA SER A 67 1.31 -12.76 -3.14
C SER A 67 2.28 -11.60 -3.31
N MET A 68 3.56 -11.92 -3.55
CA MET A 68 4.56 -10.90 -3.88
C MET A 68 4.15 -10.13 -5.14
N ALA A 69 3.54 -10.81 -6.10
CA ALA A 69 3.08 -10.17 -7.33
C ALA A 69 1.96 -9.16 -7.04
N GLN A 70 1.02 -9.52 -6.17
CA GLN A 70 -0.06 -8.62 -5.79
C GLN A 70 0.49 -7.42 -5.02
N ALA A 71 1.44 -7.65 -4.12
CA ALA A 71 2.07 -6.56 -3.39
C ALA A 71 2.82 -5.61 -4.32
N SER A 72 3.54 -6.15 -5.30
CA SER A 72 4.23 -5.33 -6.29
C SER A 72 3.26 -4.51 -7.11
N LEU A 73 2.11 -5.07 -7.44
CA LEU A 73 1.08 -4.37 -8.18
C LEU A 73 0.53 -3.20 -7.36
N ILE A 74 0.29 -3.42 -6.07
CA ILE A 74 -0.17 -2.37 -5.16
C ILE A 74 0.87 -1.25 -5.11
N ILE A 75 2.14 -1.60 -4.95
CA ILE A 75 3.23 -0.62 -4.91
C ILE A 75 3.22 0.22 -6.19
N GLY A 76 3.10 -0.41 -7.34
CA GLY A 76 3.04 0.30 -8.61
C GLY A 76 1.86 1.25 -8.69
N TYR A 77 0.69 0.82 -8.26
CA TYR A 77 -0.48 1.69 -8.23
C TYR A 77 -0.26 2.91 -7.34
N LEU A 78 0.31 2.70 -6.16
CA LEU A 78 0.55 3.79 -5.24
C LEU A 78 1.58 4.78 -5.78
N GLN A 79 2.65 4.27 -6.40
CA GLN A 79 3.67 5.12 -7.00
C GLN A 79 3.13 5.98 -8.14
N ASP A 80 2.16 5.43 -8.87
CA ASP A 80 1.56 6.14 -10.00
C ASP A 80 0.31 6.93 -9.59
N SER A 81 0.04 7.04 -8.31
CA SER A 81 -1.13 7.74 -7.76
C SER A 81 -2.47 7.13 -8.21
N HIS A 82 -2.46 5.84 -8.54
CA HIS A 82 -3.69 5.12 -8.88
C HIS A 82 -4.30 4.53 -7.61
N TYR A 83 -4.66 5.39 -6.68
CA TYR A 83 -5.08 4.96 -5.34
C TYR A 83 -6.35 4.13 -5.36
N GLN A 84 -7.28 4.42 -6.27
CA GLN A 84 -8.52 3.65 -6.35
C GLN A 84 -8.28 2.22 -6.81
N LYS A 85 -7.27 2.00 -7.64
CA LYS A 85 -6.90 0.64 -8.05
C LYS A 85 -6.32 -0.13 -6.87
N ALA A 86 -5.53 0.54 -6.06
CA ALA A 86 -4.99 -0.07 -4.84
C ALA A 86 -6.12 -0.43 -3.86
N VAL A 87 -7.09 0.48 -3.69
CA VAL A 87 -8.25 0.23 -2.83
C VAL A 87 -9.02 -1.00 -3.30
N LYS A 88 -9.22 -1.11 -4.61
CA LYS A 88 -9.95 -2.23 -5.17
C LYS A 88 -9.26 -3.56 -4.85
N LEU A 89 -7.94 -3.57 -4.95
CA LEU A 89 -7.18 -4.77 -4.64
C LEU A 89 -7.19 -5.06 -3.13
N PHE A 90 -7.12 -4.04 -2.30
CA PHE A 90 -7.25 -4.23 -0.85
C PHE A 90 -8.61 -4.84 -0.49
N LYS A 91 -9.67 -4.44 -1.16
CA LYS A 91 -10.99 -5.02 -0.94
C LYS A 91 -11.03 -6.48 -1.37
N GLN A 92 -10.41 -6.80 -2.49
CA GLN A 92 -10.34 -8.17 -2.98
C GLN A 92 -9.58 -9.07 -2.02
N LEU A 93 -8.61 -8.52 -1.32
CA LEU A 93 -7.80 -9.25 -0.34
C LEU A 93 -8.44 -9.24 1.06
N ASN A 94 -9.60 -8.62 1.20
CA ASN A 94 -10.31 -8.49 2.47
C ASN A 94 -9.50 -7.71 3.52
N ILE A 95 -8.66 -6.79 3.07
CA ILE A 95 -7.90 -5.94 3.96
C ILE A 95 -8.75 -4.78 4.45
N ILE A 96 -9.60 -4.26 3.56
CA ILE A 96 -10.60 -3.27 3.91
C ILE A 96 -11.95 -3.69 3.35
N LEU A 97 -13.01 -3.10 3.86
CA LEU A 97 -14.38 -3.47 3.48
C LEU A 97 -14.87 -2.77 2.19
#